data_56100cba291585b14954b86d4acd7a83
#
_entry.id   56100cba291585b14954b86d4acd7a83
#
_cell.length_a   1.000
_cell.length_b   1.000
_cell.length_c   1.000
_cell.angle_alpha   90.00
_cell.angle_beta   90.00
_cell.angle_gamma   90.00
#
_symmetry.space_group_name_H-M   'P 1'
#
loop_
_entity.id
_entity.type
_entity.pdbx_description
1 polymer ?
#
loop_
_entity_poly.entity_id
_entity_poly.type
_entity_poly.pdbx_seq_one_letter_code
_entity_poly.pdbx_strand_id
1 'polypeptide(L)'
;FTTFYREFGSVLKEGLGEDFGNRERILKLLRFSTSNNDAVSTSLQDYKARMPEGQKAIYYVTADSLNAAKNSPQLELFKKKGIEVLLMADRVDEWAMEFVHEFDGTPMQNVAKGAVDLGDLQDAEEKKALEAAAEQFKPVVEKLSDSLKAKTKEVRVTTRLVDSPACLVTGEGELSPQLIRMLQQAGQAVPESKPILEINPEHPLVRKLENSAQFDDLANVIFDQAVIAEGGLPD
;
A
#
# COMPACT_ATOMS: atom_id res chain seq x y z
N PHE A 1 -26.16 14.36 -7.36
CA PHE A 1 -25.43 13.19 -6.86
C PHE A 1 -24.31 13.59 -5.87
N THR A 2 -23.47 14.57 -6.19
CA THR A 2 -22.32 15.00 -5.36
C THR A 2 -22.71 15.34 -3.92
N THR A 3 -23.78 16.12 -3.72
CA THR A 3 -24.28 16.47 -2.38
C THR A 3 -24.73 15.24 -1.60
N PHE A 4 -25.43 14.32 -2.25
CA PHE A 4 -25.84 13.05 -1.65
C PHE A 4 -24.63 12.21 -1.27
N TYR A 5 -23.65 12.06 -2.18
CA TYR A 5 -22.47 11.25 -1.93
C TYR A 5 -21.61 11.78 -0.78
N ARG A 6 -21.50 13.10 -0.65
CA ARG A 6 -20.79 13.74 0.46
C ARG A 6 -21.37 13.36 1.83
N GLU A 7 -22.69 13.22 1.92
CA GLU A 7 -23.38 12.93 3.19
C GLU A 7 -23.50 11.41 3.45
N PHE A 8 -23.65 10.60 2.40
CA PHE A 8 -23.99 9.18 2.50
C PHE A 8 -22.96 8.24 1.85
N GLY A 9 -21.83 8.74 1.36
CA GLY A 9 -20.84 7.93 0.66
C GLY A 9 -20.24 6.82 1.54
N SER A 10 -19.93 7.13 2.80
CA SER A 10 -19.44 6.14 3.77
C SER A 10 -20.47 5.05 4.06
N VAL A 11 -21.75 5.42 4.21
CA VAL A 11 -22.85 4.47 4.42
C VAL A 11 -23.01 3.53 3.21
N LEU A 12 -22.86 4.07 1.99
CA LEU A 12 -22.88 3.22 0.78
C LEU A 12 -21.72 2.19 0.80
N LYS A 13 -20.56 2.58 1.30
CA LYS A 13 -19.39 1.69 1.42
C LYS A 13 -19.63 0.57 2.43
N GLU A 14 -20.35 0.82 3.53
CA GLU A 14 -20.76 -0.21 4.50
C GLU A 14 -21.60 -1.31 3.83
N GLY A 15 -22.43 -0.93 2.86
CA GLY A 15 -23.23 -1.87 2.07
C GLY A 15 -22.42 -2.91 1.29
N LEU A 16 -21.12 -2.69 1.06
CA LEU A 16 -20.24 -3.68 0.41
C LEU A 16 -20.06 -4.94 1.27
N GLY A 17 -20.05 -4.81 2.57
CA GLY A 17 -19.97 -5.93 3.51
C GLY A 17 -21.31 -6.44 4.02
N GLU A 18 -22.38 -5.64 3.94
CA GLU A 18 -23.69 -5.96 4.51
C GLU A 18 -24.71 -6.43 3.47
N ASP A 19 -24.67 -5.89 2.24
CA ASP A 19 -25.62 -6.18 1.16
C ASP A 19 -24.92 -6.86 -0.03
N PHE A 20 -24.60 -8.14 0.12
CA PHE A 20 -23.92 -8.94 -0.90
C PHE A 20 -24.66 -8.98 -2.23
N GLY A 21 -26.00 -8.96 -2.20
CA GLY A 21 -26.83 -9.03 -3.41
C GLY A 21 -26.76 -7.77 -4.28
N ASN A 22 -26.44 -6.63 -3.70
CA ASN A 22 -26.35 -5.35 -4.41
C ASN A 22 -24.92 -4.82 -4.54
N ARG A 23 -23.89 -5.58 -4.13
CA ARG A 23 -22.49 -5.14 -4.10
C ARG A 23 -22.04 -4.51 -5.42
N GLU A 24 -22.29 -5.16 -6.56
CA GLU A 24 -21.94 -4.63 -7.87
C GLU A 24 -22.63 -3.29 -8.19
N ARG A 25 -23.91 -3.15 -7.76
CA ARG A 25 -24.66 -1.91 -7.94
C ARG A 25 -24.09 -0.79 -7.05
N ILE A 26 -23.71 -1.14 -5.83
CA ILE A 26 -23.07 -0.20 -4.90
C ILE A 26 -21.74 0.27 -5.47
N LEU A 27 -20.87 -0.64 -5.93
CA LEU A 27 -19.58 -0.30 -6.54
C LEU A 27 -19.69 0.72 -7.67
N LYS A 28 -20.73 0.66 -8.50
CA LYS A 28 -20.99 1.64 -9.57
C LYS A 28 -21.34 3.03 -9.06
N LEU A 29 -21.86 3.12 -7.84
CA LEU A 29 -22.23 4.40 -7.21
C LEU A 29 -21.07 5.05 -6.46
N LEU A 30 -20.03 4.29 -6.09
CA LEU A 30 -18.92 4.82 -5.32
C LEU A 30 -18.08 5.85 -6.10
N ARG A 31 -17.53 6.80 -5.35
CA ARG A 31 -16.64 7.84 -5.86
C ARG A 31 -15.40 7.91 -4.97
N PHE A 32 -14.26 8.16 -5.61
CA PHE A 32 -12.98 8.16 -4.96
C PHE A 32 -12.16 9.39 -5.37
N SER A 33 -11.25 9.80 -4.50
CA SER A 33 -10.08 10.59 -4.87
C SER A 33 -9.06 9.68 -5.55
N THR A 34 -8.16 10.24 -6.34
CA THR A 34 -7.10 9.47 -7.01
C THR A 34 -5.77 10.21 -6.90
N SER A 35 -4.67 9.53 -7.25
CA SER A 35 -3.35 10.18 -7.34
C SER A 35 -3.31 11.35 -8.34
N ASN A 36 -4.28 11.42 -9.26
CA ASN A 36 -4.39 12.46 -10.29
C ASN A 36 -5.47 13.52 -9.96
N ASN A 37 -6.38 13.25 -9.01
CA ASN A 37 -7.49 14.14 -8.69
C ASN A 37 -7.89 14.01 -7.23
N ASP A 38 -7.75 15.09 -6.46
CA ASP A 38 -8.09 15.14 -5.05
C ASP A 38 -9.61 15.13 -4.77
N ALA A 39 -10.42 15.51 -5.76
CA ALA A 39 -11.86 15.53 -5.61
C ALA A 39 -12.41 14.09 -5.54
N VAL A 40 -13.34 13.85 -4.61
CA VAL A 40 -14.07 12.59 -4.48
C VAL A 40 -15.12 12.50 -5.59
N SER A 41 -14.66 12.28 -6.83
CA SER A 41 -15.51 12.34 -8.02
C SER A 41 -15.31 11.20 -9.02
N THR A 42 -14.19 10.47 -8.92
CA THR A 42 -13.85 9.39 -9.86
C THR A 42 -14.64 8.13 -9.53
N SER A 43 -15.42 7.61 -10.48
CA SER A 43 -16.03 6.30 -10.40
C SER A 43 -15.04 5.20 -10.80
N LEU A 44 -15.35 3.93 -10.46
CA LEU A 44 -14.56 2.78 -10.94
C LEU A 44 -14.62 2.64 -12.47
N GLN A 45 -15.75 3.00 -13.10
CA GLN A 45 -15.86 3.03 -14.56
C GLN A 45 -14.94 4.09 -15.19
N ASP A 46 -14.90 5.30 -14.61
CA ASP A 46 -14.01 6.38 -15.09
C ASP A 46 -12.55 5.99 -14.95
N TYR A 47 -12.19 5.33 -13.84
CA TYR A 47 -10.85 4.80 -13.64
C TYR A 47 -10.50 3.77 -14.72
N LYS A 48 -11.36 2.75 -14.92
CA LYS A 48 -11.16 1.73 -15.97
C LYS A 48 -11.01 2.31 -17.36
N ALA A 49 -11.80 3.32 -17.69
CA ALA A 49 -11.73 3.98 -18.99
C ALA A 49 -10.40 4.72 -19.24
N ARG A 50 -9.65 5.03 -18.18
CA ARG A 50 -8.35 5.70 -18.25
C ARG A 50 -7.15 4.78 -18.01
N MET A 51 -7.40 3.49 -17.70
CA MET A 51 -6.32 2.54 -17.52
C MET A 51 -5.46 2.44 -18.77
N PRO A 52 -4.13 2.56 -18.68
CA PRO A 52 -3.25 2.36 -19.82
C PRO A 52 -3.31 0.90 -20.29
N GLU A 53 -3.00 0.71 -21.58
CA GLU A 53 -2.88 -0.63 -22.17
C GLU A 53 -1.85 -1.45 -21.38
N GLY A 54 -2.16 -2.70 -21.08
CA GLY A 54 -1.30 -3.60 -20.30
C GLY A 54 -1.49 -3.52 -18.77
N GLN A 55 -2.23 -2.54 -18.25
CA GLN A 55 -2.59 -2.52 -16.84
C GLN A 55 -3.65 -3.60 -16.53
N LYS A 56 -3.37 -4.48 -15.56
CA LYS A 56 -4.22 -5.66 -15.26
C LYS A 56 -5.12 -5.48 -14.05
N ALA A 57 -4.91 -4.46 -13.22
CA ALA A 57 -5.66 -4.26 -11.99
C ALA A 57 -6.05 -2.79 -11.77
N ILE A 58 -7.11 -2.57 -11.02
CA ILE A 58 -7.45 -1.28 -10.41
C ILE A 58 -6.63 -1.18 -9.12
N TYR A 59 -5.71 -0.22 -9.06
CA TYR A 59 -4.85 -0.02 -7.90
C TYR A 59 -5.48 0.94 -6.90
N TYR A 60 -5.39 0.62 -5.62
CA TYR A 60 -5.85 1.48 -4.54
C TYR A 60 -4.91 1.42 -3.33
N VAL A 61 -4.95 2.45 -2.52
CA VAL A 61 -4.32 2.51 -1.19
C VAL A 61 -5.34 3.00 -0.18
N THR A 62 -5.32 2.41 1.02
CA THR A 62 -6.08 2.86 2.17
C THR A 62 -5.17 3.59 3.14
N ALA A 63 -5.64 4.68 3.73
CA ALA A 63 -4.88 5.47 4.71
C ALA A 63 -5.82 6.22 5.67
N ASP A 64 -5.28 6.69 6.81
CA ASP A 64 -6.04 7.43 7.82
C ASP A 64 -6.49 8.83 7.35
N SER A 65 -5.91 9.34 6.28
CA SER A 65 -6.29 10.62 5.65
C SER A 65 -5.88 10.67 4.18
N LEU A 66 -6.54 11.54 3.41
CA LEU A 66 -6.17 11.78 2.00
C LEU A 66 -4.71 12.24 1.87
N ASN A 67 -4.23 13.06 2.80
CA ASN A 67 -2.84 13.52 2.77
C ASN A 67 -1.85 12.38 3.02
N ALA A 68 -2.16 11.46 3.95
CA ALA A 68 -1.36 10.27 4.19
C ALA A 68 -1.35 9.37 2.94
N ALA A 69 -2.53 9.10 2.34
CA ALA A 69 -2.62 8.33 1.10
C ALA A 69 -1.77 8.92 -0.02
N LYS A 70 -1.84 10.23 -0.25
CA LYS A 70 -1.08 10.93 -1.31
C LYS A 70 0.43 10.87 -1.13
N ASN A 71 0.90 10.86 0.10
CA ASN A 71 2.32 10.88 0.44
C ASN A 71 2.87 9.48 0.78
N SER A 72 2.06 8.45 0.60
CA SER A 72 2.50 7.07 0.84
C SER A 72 3.67 6.70 -0.09
N PRO A 73 4.78 6.17 0.45
CA PRO A 73 5.92 5.71 -0.32
C PRO A 73 5.56 4.63 -1.34
N GLN A 74 4.51 3.84 -1.07
CA GLN A 74 4.05 2.79 -1.99
C GLN A 74 3.53 3.34 -3.32
N LEU A 75 3.22 4.64 -3.41
CA LEU A 75 2.79 5.29 -4.65
C LEU A 75 3.93 5.76 -5.55
N GLU A 76 5.19 5.75 -5.08
CA GLU A 76 6.30 6.34 -5.81
C GLU A 76 6.49 5.72 -7.21
N LEU A 77 6.48 4.38 -7.30
CA LEU A 77 6.57 3.68 -8.57
C LEU A 77 5.40 3.99 -9.50
N PHE A 78 4.18 4.05 -8.96
CA PHE A 78 2.97 4.35 -9.74
C PHE A 78 3.03 5.76 -10.31
N LYS A 79 3.45 6.73 -9.50
CA LYS A 79 3.67 8.12 -9.95
C LYS A 79 4.73 8.20 -11.04
N LYS A 80 5.86 7.51 -10.85
CA LYS A 80 6.95 7.44 -11.84
C LYS A 80 6.48 6.87 -13.18
N LYS A 81 5.60 5.87 -13.15
CA LYS A 81 5.06 5.21 -14.35
C LYS A 81 3.77 5.86 -14.89
N GLY A 82 3.28 6.91 -14.25
CA GLY A 82 2.03 7.58 -14.65
C GLY A 82 0.78 6.72 -14.44
N ILE A 83 0.83 5.75 -13.54
CA ILE A 83 -0.29 4.86 -13.22
C ILE A 83 -1.15 5.52 -12.15
N GLU A 84 -2.44 5.69 -12.43
CA GLU A 84 -3.41 6.23 -11.47
C GLU A 84 -3.68 5.23 -10.35
N VAL A 85 -3.78 5.73 -9.10
CA VAL A 85 -4.13 4.92 -7.91
C VAL A 85 -5.29 5.59 -7.19
N LEU A 86 -6.32 4.82 -6.80
CA LEU A 86 -7.42 5.28 -5.96
C LEU A 86 -6.92 5.54 -4.55
N LEU A 87 -7.27 6.71 -3.99
CA LEU A 87 -6.91 7.12 -2.64
C LEU A 87 -8.15 6.97 -1.74
N MET A 88 -8.11 6.03 -0.84
CA MET A 88 -9.21 5.66 0.05
C MET A 88 -8.88 6.11 1.46
N ALA A 89 -9.60 7.10 1.98
CA ALA A 89 -9.29 7.74 3.25
C ALA A 89 -10.49 7.78 4.23
N ASP A 90 -11.58 7.09 3.91
CA ASP A 90 -12.69 6.93 4.84
C ASP A 90 -12.39 5.77 5.80
N ARG A 91 -12.79 5.91 7.06
CA ARG A 91 -12.55 4.85 8.07
C ARG A 91 -13.11 3.48 7.70
N VAL A 92 -14.17 3.45 6.89
CA VAL A 92 -14.82 2.23 6.44
C VAL A 92 -14.06 1.56 5.28
N ASP A 93 -13.20 2.27 4.57
CA ASP A 93 -12.58 1.79 3.32
C ASP A 93 -11.79 0.50 3.54
N GLU A 94 -10.97 0.44 4.59
CA GLU A 94 -10.16 -0.74 4.88
C GLU A 94 -11.01 -2.00 5.07
N TRP A 95 -12.07 -1.87 5.89
CA TRP A 95 -13.00 -2.96 6.12
C TRP A 95 -13.83 -3.30 4.87
N ALA A 96 -14.33 -2.29 4.17
CA ALA A 96 -15.18 -2.47 2.99
C ALA A 96 -14.44 -3.19 1.85
N MET A 97 -13.15 -2.88 1.68
CA MET A 97 -12.33 -3.46 0.62
C MET A 97 -11.94 -4.93 0.86
N GLU A 98 -12.08 -5.46 2.09
CA GLU A 98 -11.95 -6.91 2.33
C GLU A 98 -13.02 -7.74 1.60
N PHE A 99 -14.11 -7.11 1.19
CA PHE A 99 -15.22 -7.76 0.47
C PHE A 99 -15.19 -7.53 -1.05
N VAL A 100 -14.18 -6.78 -1.56
CA VAL A 100 -14.12 -6.38 -2.97
C VAL A 100 -12.80 -6.82 -3.58
N HIS A 101 -12.87 -7.84 -4.43
CA HIS A 101 -11.69 -8.40 -5.09
C HIS A 101 -11.57 -7.99 -6.55
N GLU A 102 -12.69 -7.61 -7.17
CA GLU A 102 -12.73 -7.17 -8.56
C GLU A 102 -13.86 -6.18 -8.81
N PHE A 103 -13.77 -5.45 -9.89
CA PHE A 103 -14.84 -4.63 -10.45
C PHE A 103 -14.95 -4.88 -11.95
N ASP A 104 -16.10 -5.35 -12.40
CA ASP A 104 -16.41 -5.64 -13.81
C ASP A 104 -15.28 -6.45 -14.48
N GLY A 105 -14.91 -7.58 -13.83
CA GLY A 105 -13.89 -8.52 -14.29
C GLY A 105 -12.44 -8.01 -14.18
N THR A 106 -12.20 -6.83 -13.60
CA THR A 106 -10.85 -6.29 -13.38
C THR A 106 -10.50 -6.42 -11.90
N PRO A 107 -9.40 -7.11 -11.54
CA PRO A 107 -8.97 -7.25 -10.15
C PRO A 107 -8.74 -5.89 -9.49
N MET A 108 -9.05 -5.80 -8.20
CA MET A 108 -8.70 -4.66 -7.35
C MET A 108 -7.52 -5.03 -6.46
N GLN A 109 -6.45 -4.24 -6.51
CA GLN A 109 -5.22 -4.52 -5.79
C GLN A 109 -4.83 -3.38 -4.86
N ASN A 110 -4.69 -3.69 -3.56
CA ASN A 110 -4.12 -2.77 -2.59
C ASN A 110 -2.60 -2.70 -2.79
N VAL A 111 -2.07 -1.50 -3.07
CA VAL A 111 -0.64 -1.30 -3.31
C VAL A 111 0.21 -1.43 -2.04
N ALA A 112 -0.41 -1.43 -0.86
CA ALA A 112 0.25 -1.65 0.43
C ALA A 112 0.23 -3.12 0.88
N LYS A 113 -0.36 -4.03 0.09
CA LYS A 113 -0.43 -5.47 0.41
C LYS A 113 0.32 -6.30 -0.63
N GLY A 114 1.12 -7.26 -0.17
CA GLY A 114 1.80 -8.23 -1.00
C GLY A 114 2.75 -7.66 -2.05
N ALA A 115 3.04 -8.45 -3.05
CA ALA A 115 3.78 -8.01 -4.23
C ALA A 115 2.83 -7.31 -5.22
N VAL A 116 3.25 -6.18 -5.76
CA VAL A 116 2.48 -5.49 -6.80
C VAL A 116 2.83 -6.05 -8.15
N ASP A 117 1.82 -6.59 -8.84
CA ASP A 117 1.94 -6.98 -10.25
C ASP A 117 1.47 -5.84 -11.15
N LEU A 118 2.42 -5.19 -11.82
CA LEU A 118 2.12 -4.13 -12.79
C LEU A 118 1.76 -4.68 -14.18
N GLY A 119 1.71 -6.00 -14.35
CA GLY A 119 1.45 -6.63 -15.63
C GLY A 119 2.52 -6.30 -16.67
N ASP A 120 2.08 -5.95 -17.89
CA ASP A 120 2.97 -5.62 -19.00
C ASP A 120 3.61 -4.22 -18.86
N LEU A 121 3.22 -3.44 -17.83
CA LEU A 121 3.85 -2.15 -17.48
C LEU A 121 5.14 -2.31 -16.67
N GLN A 122 5.48 -3.53 -16.25
CA GLN A 122 6.74 -3.83 -15.59
C GLN A 122 7.82 -4.18 -16.62
N ASP A 123 8.89 -3.39 -16.65
CA ASP A 123 10.00 -3.62 -17.56
C ASP A 123 10.79 -4.87 -17.17
N ALA A 124 11.17 -5.70 -18.15
CA ALA A 124 12.02 -6.87 -17.94
C ALA A 124 13.41 -6.49 -17.41
N GLU A 125 13.93 -5.32 -17.76
CA GLU A 125 15.20 -4.80 -17.24
C GLU A 125 15.05 -4.40 -15.76
N GLU A 126 13.92 -3.82 -15.34
CA GLU A 126 13.65 -3.52 -13.93
C GLU A 126 13.62 -4.80 -13.07
N LYS A 127 13.05 -5.90 -13.59
CA LYS A 127 13.06 -7.21 -12.89
C LYS A 127 14.47 -7.74 -12.69
N LYS A 128 15.30 -7.72 -13.75
CA LYS A 128 16.69 -8.13 -13.66
C LYS A 128 17.52 -7.24 -12.72
N ALA A 129 17.26 -5.93 -12.76
CA ALA A 129 17.91 -5.00 -11.85
C ALA A 129 17.53 -5.29 -10.37
N LEU A 130 16.27 -5.63 -10.11
CA LEU A 130 15.81 -6.02 -8.77
C LEU A 130 16.51 -7.30 -8.30
N GLU A 131 16.57 -8.33 -9.14
CA GLU A 131 17.25 -9.59 -8.83
C GLU A 131 18.75 -9.36 -8.52
N ALA A 132 19.42 -8.56 -9.34
CA ALA A 132 20.83 -8.21 -9.13
C ALA A 132 21.03 -7.40 -7.83
N ALA A 133 20.16 -6.43 -7.56
CA ALA A 133 20.21 -5.66 -6.34
C ALA A 133 19.91 -6.52 -5.09
N ALA A 134 18.96 -7.43 -5.17
CA ALA A 134 18.63 -8.35 -4.09
C ALA A 134 19.82 -9.25 -3.74
N GLU A 135 20.53 -9.77 -4.74
CA GLU A 135 21.73 -10.58 -4.52
C GLU A 135 22.88 -9.75 -3.92
N GLN A 136 23.12 -8.55 -4.44
CA GLN A 136 24.15 -7.64 -3.92
C GLN A 136 23.88 -7.23 -2.47
N PHE A 137 22.63 -6.91 -2.13
CA PHE A 137 22.22 -6.44 -0.80
C PHE A 137 21.91 -7.56 0.19
N LYS A 138 21.99 -8.82 -0.22
CA LYS A 138 21.69 -9.98 0.63
C LYS A 138 22.35 -9.92 2.02
N PRO A 139 23.66 -9.61 2.19
CA PRO A 139 24.26 -9.52 3.51
C PRO A 139 23.66 -8.40 4.38
N VAL A 140 23.26 -7.27 3.77
CA VAL A 140 22.62 -6.16 4.47
C VAL A 140 21.20 -6.54 4.89
N VAL A 141 20.44 -7.20 4.01
CA VAL A 141 19.09 -7.70 4.27
C VAL A 141 19.10 -8.70 5.41
N GLU A 142 20.02 -9.68 5.43
CA GLU A 142 20.16 -10.66 6.51
C GLU A 142 20.43 -9.96 7.85
N LYS A 143 21.37 -9.00 7.88
CA LYS A 143 21.70 -8.24 9.08
C LYS A 143 20.57 -7.33 9.56
N LEU A 144 19.81 -6.71 8.62
CA LEU A 144 18.60 -5.95 8.94
C LEU A 144 17.50 -6.85 9.51
N SER A 145 17.31 -8.03 8.92
CA SER A 145 16.32 -8.99 9.41
C SER A 145 16.62 -9.44 10.84
N ASP A 146 17.90 -9.66 11.18
CA ASP A 146 18.33 -10.00 12.54
C ASP A 146 18.12 -8.83 13.52
N SER A 147 18.50 -7.61 13.13
CA SER A 147 18.35 -6.40 13.94
C SER A 147 16.89 -6.05 14.21
N LEU A 148 16.03 -6.22 13.20
CA LEU A 148 14.62 -5.84 13.26
C LEU A 148 13.64 -7.01 13.47
N LYS A 149 14.12 -8.21 13.83
CA LYS A 149 13.29 -9.43 14.00
C LYS A 149 12.13 -9.30 14.97
N ALA A 150 12.23 -8.39 15.94
CA ALA A 150 11.15 -8.09 16.87
C ALA A 150 10.04 -7.25 16.22
N LYS A 151 10.37 -6.45 15.21
CA LYS A 151 9.50 -5.43 14.59
C LYS A 151 8.98 -5.86 13.22
N THR A 152 9.72 -6.70 12.48
CA THR A 152 9.38 -7.10 11.11
C THR A 152 9.27 -8.62 10.97
N LYS A 153 8.44 -9.06 10.04
CA LYS A 153 8.32 -10.47 9.61
C LYS A 153 9.42 -10.83 8.61
N GLU A 154 9.74 -9.89 7.74
CA GLU A 154 10.65 -10.05 6.61
C GLU A 154 11.26 -8.69 6.27
N VAL A 155 12.49 -8.69 5.78
CA VAL A 155 13.12 -7.54 5.12
C VAL A 155 13.49 -7.95 3.70
N ARG A 156 13.18 -7.11 2.71
CA ARG A 156 13.51 -7.40 1.32
C ARG A 156 13.81 -6.13 0.52
N VAL A 157 14.53 -6.29 -0.57
CA VAL A 157 14.78 -5.22 -1.54
C VAL A 157 13.55 -5.01 -2.42
N THR A 158 13.28 -3.75 -2.80
CA THR A 158 12.18 -3.41 -3.69
C THR A 158 12.60 -2.38 -4.75
N THR A 159 11.92 -2.40 -5.90
CA THR A 159 11.94 -1.33 -6.91
C THR A 159 10.73 -0.40 -6.81
N ARG A 160 9.84 -0.64 -5.83
CA ARG A 160 8.64 0.18 -5.59
C ARG A 160 8.99 1.61 -5.19
N LEU A 161 10.12 1.79 -4.54
CA LEU A 161 10.58 3.05 -3.99
C LEU A 161 11.51 3.77 -4.98
N VAL A 162 11.37 5.10 -5.04
CA VAL A 162 12.19 5.99 -5.87
C VAL A 162 12.98 6.96 -4.97
N ASP A 163 12.28 7.65 -4.08
CA ASP A 163 12.85 8.70 -3.20
C ASP A 163 12.93 8.26 -1.74
N SER A 164 12.07 7.35 -1.29
CA SER A 164 12.05 6.89 0.10
C SER A 164 13.07 5.77 0.36
N PRO A 165 13.67 5.70 1.57
CA PRO A 165 14.62 4.64 1.94
C PRO A 165 13.95 3.29 2.14
N ALA A 166 12.72 3.29 2.67
CA ALA A 166 11.97 2.09 2.99
C ALA A 166 10.47 2.37 3.05
N CYS A 167 9.66 1.31 2.96
CA CYS A 167 8.24 1.31 3.28
C CYS A 167 7.84 0.01 3.99
N LEU A 168 6.68 0.05 4.64
CA LEU A 168 6.08 -1.14 5.24
C LEU A 168 5.01 -1.71 4.29
N VAL A 169 4.97 -3.03 4.19
CA VAL A 169 4.00 -3.76 3.37
C VAL A 169 3.36 -4.84 4.23
N THR A 170 2.04 -4.95 4.13
CA THR A 170 1.31 -6.06 4.77
C THR A 170 1.46 -7.32 3.91
N GLY A 171 1.66 -8.47 4.55
CA GLY A 171 1.70 -9.75 3.83
C GLY A 171 0.39 -10.05 3.12
N GLU A 172 0.47 -10.83 2.05
CA GLU A 172 -0.72 -11.29 1.33
C GLU A 172 -1.61 -12.11 2.27
N GLY A 173 -2.91 -11.78 2.31
CA GLY A 173 -3.87 -12.44 3.21
C GLY A 173 -3.77 -12.03 4.68
N GLU A 174 -2.87 -11.12 5.05
CA GLU A 174 -2.78 -10.57 6.41
C GLU A 174 -3.65 -9.32 6.58
N LEU A 175 -4.07 -9.08 7.83
CA LEU A 175 -4.80 -7.86 8.18
C LEU A 175 -3.85 -6.67 8.18
N SER A 176 -4.30 -5.54 7.65
CA SER A 176 -3.52 -4.31 7.70
C SER A 176 -3.37 -3.79 9.14
N PRO A 177 -2.32 -3.01 9.45
CA PRO A 177 -2.19 -2.37 10.75
C PRO A 177 -3.40 -1.52 11.16
N GLN A 178 -4.06 -0.89 10.18
CA GLN A 178 -5.27 -0.08 10.41
C GLN A 178 -6.44 -0.95 10.83
N LEU A 179 -6.67 -2.06 10.12
CA LEU A 179 -7.75 -3.01 10.45
C LEU A 179 -7.49 -3.68 11.80
N ILE A 180 -6.25 -4.05 12.09
CA ILE A 180 -5.85 -4.58 13.40
C ILE A 180 -6.20 -3.58 14.51
N ARG A 181 -5.84 -2.30 14.38
CA ARG A 181 -6.17 -1.26 15.36
C ARG A 181 -7.69 -1.12 15.55
N MET A 182 -8.44 -1.14 14.45
CA MET A 182 -9.90 -1.05 14.49
C MET A 182 -10.52 -2.22 15.26
N LEU A 183 -10.09 -3.45 14.99
CA LEU A 183 -10.58 -4.66 15.67
C LEU A 183 -10.21 -4.67 17.14
N GLN A 184 -9.00 -4.25 17.51
CA GLN A 184 -8.56 -4.09 18.90
C GLN A 184 -9.41 -3.06 19.66
N GLN A 185 -9.72 -1.90 19.03
CA GLN A 185 -10.61 -0.89 19.61
C GLN A 185 -12.04 -1.41 19.81
N ALA A 186 -12.47 -2.35 18.96
CA ALA A 186 -13.74 -3.04 19.11
C ALA A 186 -13.71 -4.17 20.14
N GLY A 187 -12.58 -4.37 20.85
CA GLY A 187 -12.41 -5.41 21.87
C GLY A 187 -12.23 -6.82 21.31
N GLN A 188 -11.92 -6.95 20.03
CA GLN A 188 -11.65 -8.24 19.41
C GLN A 188 -10.19 -8.66 19.60
N ALA A 189 -9.95 -9.93 19.86
CA ALA A 189 -8.61 -10.49 19.84
C ALA A 189 -8.16 -10.66 18.39
N VAL A 190 -7.03 -10.03 18.05
CA VAL A 190 -6.41 -10.16 16.72
C VAL A 190 -5.05 -10.82 16.84
N PRO A 191 -4.65 -11.64 15.86
CA PRO A 191 -3.30 -12.19 15.82
C PRO A 191 -2.25 -11.09 15.76
N GLU A 192 -1.12 -11.31 16.40
CA GLU A 192 0.05 -10.44 16.21
C GLU A 192 0.52 -10.57 14.77
N SER A 193 0.56 -9.47 14.05
CA SER A 193 1.08 -9.39 12.69
C SER A 193 2.21 -8.38 12.64
N LYS A 194 3.31 -8.77 11.98
CA LYS A 194 4.47 -7.92 11.77
C LYS A 194 4.54 -7.55 10.29
N PRO A 195 4.82 -6.29 9.96
CA PRO A 195 4.96 -5.86 8.57
C PRO A 195 6.21 -6.45 7.92
N ILE A 196 6.21 -6.43 6.60
CA ILE A 196 7.39 -6.63 5.76
C ILE A 196 8.02 -5.27 5.55
N LEU A 197 9.33 -5.15 5.79
CA LEU A 197 10.10 -3.94 5.48
C LEU A 197 10.68 -4.09 4.07
N GLU A 198 10.24 -3.24 3.14
CA GLU A 198 10.82 -3.11 1.82
C GLU A 198 11.83 -1.96 1.81
N ILE A 199 13.06 -2.22 1.35
CA ILE A 199 14.15 -1.23 1.31
C ILE A 199 14.52 -0.87 -0.12
N ASN A 200 14.88 0.42 -0.31
CA ASN A 200 15.39 0.94 -1.57
C ASN A 200 16.93 0.84 -1.60
N PRO A 201 17.52 -0.09 -2.38
CA PRO A 201 18.98 -0.28 -2.43
C PRO A 201 19.73 0.92 -2.99
N GLU A 202 19.05 1.78 -3.76
CA GLU A 202 19.66 2.97 -4.35
C GLU A 202 19.68 4.19 -3.40
N HIS A 203 18.89 4.14 -2.31
CA HIS A 203 18.79 5.26 -1.39
C HIS A 203 20.08 5.44 -0.57
N PRO A 204 20.62 6.68 -0.44
CA PRO A 204 21.91 6.93 0.25
C PRO A 204 21.94 6.45 1.70
N LEU A 205 20.79 6.50 2.41
CA LEU A 205 20.69 6.05 3.79
C LEU A 205 20.80 4.52 3.90
N VAL A 206 20.22 3.79 2.94
CA VAL A 206 20.29 2.32 2.88
C VAL A 206 21.71 1.88 2.52
N ARG A 207 22.36 2.55 1.57
CA ARG A 207 23.77 2.27 1.20
C ARG A 207 24.74 2.51 2.35
N LYS A 208 24.46 3.44 3.27
CA LYS A 208 25.28 3.65 4.47
C LYS A 208 25.29 2.46 5.42
N LEU A 209 24.27 1.60 5.39
CA LEU A 209 24.23 0.39 6.23
C LEU A 209 25.40 -0.56 5.99
N GLU A 210 25.88 -0.69 4.75
CA GLU A 210 26.96 -1.62 4.39
C GLU A 210 28.20 -1.44 5.25
N ASN A 211 28.54 -0.18 5.60
CA ASN A 211 29.78 0.16 6.29
C ASN A 211 29.53 0.93 7.62
N SER A 212 28.32 0.90 8.15
CA SER A 212 28.01 1.64 9.38
C SER A 212 28.50 0.92 10.63
N ALA A 213 29.24 1.65 11.47
CA ALA A 213 29.58 1.19 12.82
C ALA A 213 28.35 1.22 13.77
N GLN A 214 27.31 1.99 13.42
CA GLN A 214 26.06 2.15 14.16
C GLN A 214 24.91 1.50 13.37
N PHE A 215 25.08 0.25 12.95
CA PHE A 215 24.15 -0.44 12.08
C PHE A 215 22.74 -0.52 12.68
N ASP A 216 22.64 -0.94 13.93
CA ASP A 216 21.34 -1.16 14.61
C ASP A 216 20.58 0.16 14.81
N ASP A 217 21.29 1.26 15.16
CA ASP A 217 20.66 2.58 15.28
C ASP A 217 20.12 3.05 13.92
N LEU A 218 20.91 2.88 12.85
CA LEU A 218 20.50 3.27 11.51
C LEU A 218 19.36 2.39 10.99
N ALA A 219 19.37 1.10 11.30
CA ALA A 219 18.28 0.18 10.97
C ALA A 219 16.96 0.62 11.63
N ASN A 220 17.00 0.98 12.92
CA ASN A 220 15.84 1.50 13.62
C ASN A 220 15.36 2.84 13.02
N VAL A 221 16.25 3.77 12.70
CA VAL A 221 15.88 5.04 12.03
C VAL A 221 15.16 4.78 10.71
N ILE A 222 15.65 3.85 9.87
CA ILE A 222 15.02 3.51 8.60
C ILE A 222 13.63 2.90 8.83
N PHE A 223 13.50 1.99 9.80
CA PHE A 223 12.24 1.38 10.16
C PHE A 223 11.24 2.43 10.69
N ASP A 224 11.67 3.28 11.62
CA ASP A 224 10.82 4.31 12.22
C ASP A 224 10.34 5.35 11.19
N GLN A 225 11.19 5.72 10.21
CA GLN A 225 10.77 6.54 9.07
C GLN A 225 9.66 5.86 8.26
N ALA A 226 9.77 4.56 8.02
CA ALA A 226 8.72 3.82 7.31
C ALA A 226 7.42 3.76 8.13
N VAL A 227 7.49 3.59 9.45
CA VAL A 227 6.32 3.64 10.36
C VAL A 227 5.64 5.00 10.28
N ILE A 228 6.40 6.10 10.35
CA ILE A 228 5.86 7.47 10.28
C ILE A 228 5.21 7.73 8.92
N ALA A 229 5.81 7.26 7.83
CA ALA A 229 5.26 7.41 6.49
C ALA A 229 3.89 6.71 6.31
N GLU A 230 3.65 5.64 7.06
CA GLU A 230 2.36 4.93 7.12
C GLU A 230 1.38 5.53 8.14
N GLY A 231 1.72 6.67 8.76
CA GLY A 231 0.90 7.33 9.79
C GLY A 231 0.97 6.65 11.16
N GLY A 232 1.91 5.73 11.38
CA GLY A 232 2.18 5.10 12.67
C GLY A 232 3.02 6.01 13.59
N LEU A 233 3.12 5.58 14.85
CA LEU A 233 4.03 6.18 15.83
C LEU A 233 5.15 5.18 16.12
N PRO A 234 6.42 5.58 16.02
CA PRO A 234 7.55 4.77 16.49
C PRO A 234 7.49 4.54 17.99
N ASP A 235 8.01 3.39 18.43
CA ASP A 235 8.13 3.05 19.87
C ASP A 235 9.23 3.88 20.57
#